data_919cf8bf7fec06e262454740b18fdea9
#
_entry.id   919cf8bf7fec06e262454740b18fdea9
#
_cell.length_a   1.000
_cell.length_b   1.000
_cell.length_c   1.000
_cell.angle_alpha   90.00
_cell.angle_beta   90.00
_cell.angle_gamma   90.00
#
_symmetry.space_group_name_H-M   'P 1'
#
loop_
_entity.id
_entity.type
_entity.pdbx_description
1 polymer ?
#
loop_
_entity_poly.entity_id
_entity_poly.type
_entity_poly.pdbx_seq_one_letter_code
_entity_poly.pdbx_strand_id
1 'polypeptide(L)'
;MKKSFSMFCALITTFIWGTAFIAQDTGMDNIGPLTFNSSRFLVGFLTILPFAILIEKNKIKKEIKNNTKLFIKYLIFMGVSLFLGTFLQQAALQYTNIANAAFFTVFYVPFVPIILFIIYKEKVHW
;
A
#
# COMPACT_ATOMS: atom_id res chain seq x y z
N MET A 1 -7.87 18.81 13.12
CA MET A 1 -6.46 19.11 12.73
C MET A 1 -6.46 20.36 11.86
N LYS A 2 -5.46 21.25 12.01
CA LYS A 2 -5.36 22.45 11.15
C LYS A 2 -5.07 22.02 9.71
N LYS A 3 -5.80 22.55 8.74
CA LYS A 3 -5.68 22.23 7.30
C LYS A 3 -4.22 22.26 6.79
N SER A 4 -3.44 23.23 7.25
CA SER A 4 -2.01 23.37 6.93
C SER A 4 -1.17 22.18 7.41
N PHE A 5 -1.46 21.61 8.58
CA PHE A 5 -0.73 20.45 9.08
C PHE A 5 -1.00 19.19 8.25
N SER A 6 -2.26 18.99 7.83
CA SER A 6 -2.61 17.86 6.94
C SER A 6 -1.95 17.98 5.56
N MET A 7 -1.87 19.20 5.01
CA MET A 7 -1.15 19.45 3.76
C MET A 7 0.36 19.18 3.89
N PHE A 8 0.96 19.61 4.98
CA PHE A 8 2.37 19.36 5.25
C PHE A 8 2.69 17.86 5.36
N CYS A 9 1.86 17.11 6.09
CA CYS A 9 1.98 15.65 6.17
C CYS A 9 1.81 14.99 4.80
N ALA A 10 0.87 15.44 3.97
CA ALA A 10 0.69 14.92 2.63
C ALA A 10 1.92 15.17 1.74
N LEU A 11 2.52 16.36 1.80
CA LEU A 11 3.74 16.68 1.06
C LEU A 11 4.92 15.79 1.48
N ILE A 12 5.12 15.59 2.79
CA ILE A 12 6.17 14.68 3.27
C ILE A 12 5.93 13.25 2.78
N THR A 13 4.69 12.78 2.85
CA THR A 13 4.33 11.43 2.41
C THR A 13 4.61 11.23 0.92
N THR A 14 4.25 12.19 0.07
CA THR A 14 4.51 12.11 -1.37
C THR A 14 5.99 12.15 -1.68
N PHE A 15 6.78 12.95 -0.95
CA PHE A 15 8.23 12.99 -1.09
C PHE A 15 8.87 11.64 -0.72
N ILE A 16 8.51 11.09 0.45
CA ILE A 16 8.99 9.78 0.89
C ILE A 16 8.60 8.69 -0.13
N TRP A 17 7.38 8.72 -0.64
CA TRP A 17 6.93 7.74 -1.60
C TRP A 17 7.65 7.85 -2.95
N GLY A 18 7.90 9.07 -3.43
CA GLY A 18 8.69 9.30 -4.65
C GLY A 18 10.11 8.75 -4.54
N THR A 19 10.80 9.00 -3.43
CA THR A 19 12.15 8.49 -3.18
C THR A 19 12.19 6.97 -2.99
N ALA A 20 11.08 6.36 -2.57
CA ALA A 20 10.98 4.91 -2.40
C ALA A 20 11.18 4.13 -3.71
N PHE A 21 10.83 4.69 -4.88
CA PHE A 21 11.10 4.04 -6.18
C PHE A 21 12.59 3.93 -6.46
N ILE A 22 13.37 4.95 -6.12
CA ILE A 22 14.83 4.93 -6.28
C ILE A 22 15.43 3.87 -5.35
N ALA A 23 15.00 3.84 -4.09
CA ALA A 23 15.46 2.86 -3.11
C ALA A 23 15.08 1.42 -3.52
N GLN A 24 13.94 1.23 -4.17
CA GLN A 24 13.49 -0.06 -4.67
C GLN A 24 14.36 -0.55 -5.83
N ASP A 25 14.69 0.31 -6.76
CA ASP A 25 15.53 0.01 -7.91
C ASP A 25 16.95 -0.36 -7.45
N THR A 26 17.61 0.55 -6.74
CA THR A 26 18.97 0.33 -6.21
C THR A 26 19.07 -0.87 -5.26
N GLY A 27 18.03 -1.10 -4.45
CA GLY A 27 17.98 -2.22 -3.50
C GLY A 27 17.87 -3.59 -4.18
N MET A 28 17.47 -3.65 -5.46
CA MET A 28 17.35 -4.89 -6.22
C MET A 28 18.61 -5.27 -7.00
N ASP A 29 19.64 -4.43 -7.04
CA ASP A 29 20.86 -4.68 -7.83
C ASP A 29 21.53 -6.02 -7.49
N ASN A 30 21.42 -6.47 -6.25
CA ASN A 30 22.07 -7.70 -5.75
C ASN A 30 21.08 -8.77 -5.25
N ILE A 31 19.78 -8.45 -5.15
CA ILE A 31 18.75 -9.35 -4.66
C ILE A 31 17.51 -9.29 -5.54
N GLY A 32 16.88 -10.44 -5.76
CA GLY A 32 15.68 -10.51 -6.60
C GLY A 32 14.49 -9.75 -6.02
N PRO A 33 13.51 -9.37 -6.88
CA PRO A 33 12.35 -8.56 -6.49
C PRO A 33 11.51 -9.19 -5.37
N LEU A 34 11.41 -10.52 -5.35
CA LEU A 34 10.68 -11.24 -4.31
C LEU A 34 11.36 -11.11 -2.95
N THR A 35 12.68 -11.30 -2.90
CA THR A 35 13.45 -11.20 -1.64
C THR A 35 13.43 -9.77 -1.11
N PHE A 36 13.63 -8.79 -1.97
CA PHE A 36 13.57 -7.37 -1.60
C PHE A 36 12.18 -7.01 -1.03
N ASN A 37 11.12 -7.40 -1.75
CA ASN A 37 9.76 -7.11 -1.34
C ASN A 37 9.38 -7.77 0.00
N SER A 38 9.77 -9.04 0.18
CA SER A 38 9.54 -9.78 1.43
C SER A 38 10.27 -9.15 2.61
N SER A 39 11.52 -8.77 2.45
CA SER A 39 12.31 -8.09 3.48
C SER A 39 11.69 -6.76 3.89
N ARG A 40 11.27 -5.95 2.91
CA ARG A 40 10.61 -4.66 3.13
C ARG A 40 9.30 -4.82 3.92
N PHE A 41 8.47 -5.78 3.54
CA PHE A 41 7.22 -6.04 4.27
C PHE A 41 7.45 -6.60 5.67
N LEU A 42 8.47 -7.44 5.85
CA LEU A 42 8.83 -7.94 7.18
C LEU A 42 9.23 -6.80 8.12
N VAL A 43 10.11 -5.91 7.66
CA VAL A 43 10.52 -4.74 8.44
C VAL A 43 9.33 -3.83 8.72
N GLY A 44 8.50 -3.55 7.72
CA GLY A 44 7.29 -2.75 7.88
C GLY A 44 6.31 -3.37 8.89
N PHE A 45 6.09 -4.68 8.82
CA PHE A 45 5.26 -5.41 9.77
C PHE A 45 5.79 -5.30 11.21
N LEU A 46 7.08 -5.58 11.41
CA LEU A 46 7.70 -5.50 12.74
C LEU A 46 7.65 -4.09 13.32
N THR A 47 7.74 -3.06 12.48
CA THR A 47 7.65 -1.67 12.91
C THR A 47 6.23 -1.28 13.31
N ILE A 48 5.21 -1.69 12.53
CA ILE A 48 3.82 -1.28 12.77
C ILE A 48 3.15 -2.13 13.85
N LEU A 49 3.54 -3.40 13.99
CA LEU A 49 2.93 -4.35 14.93
C LEU A 49 2.78 -3.82 16.37
N PRO A 50 3.83 -3.26 17.02
CA PRO A 50 3.70 -2.75 18.38
C PRO A 50 2.68 -1.61 18.48
N PHE A 51 2.65 -0.71 17.50
CA PHE A 51 1.68 0.39 17.46
C PHE A 51 0.25 -0.11 17.27
N ALA A 52 0.04 -1.06 16.39
CA ALA A 52 -1.27 -1.68 16.17
C ALA A 52 -1.78 -2.38 17.43
N ILE A 53 -0.92 -3.11 18.14
CA ILE A 53 -1.28 -3.78 19.38
C ILE A 53 -1.60 -2.77 20.49
N LEU A 54 -0.82 -1.69 20.62
CA LEU A 54 -1.01 -0.71 21.69
C LEU A 54 -2.24 0.18 21.47
N ILE A 55 -2.46 0.61 20.21
CA ILE A 55 -3.49 1.63 19.90
C ILE A 55 -4.83 0.97 19.54
N GLU A 56 -4.82 -0.13 18.79
CA GLU A 56 -6.04 -0.68 18.17
C GLU A 56 -6.50 -2.03 18.75
N LYS A 57 -5.84 -2.54 19.80
CA LYS A 57 -6.16 -3.84 20.41
C LYS A 57 -7.65 -4.05 20.66
N ASN A 58 -8.34 -3.03 21.18
CA ASN A 58 -9.76 -3.14 21.53
C ASN A 58 -10.66 -3.19 20.29
N LYS A 59 -10.32 -2.44 19.23
CA LYS A 59 -11.04 -2.47 17.95
C LYS A 59 -10.87 -3.82 17.27
N ILE A 60 -9.63 -4.30 17.16
CA ILE A 60 -9.30 -5.59 16.57
C ILE A 60 -10.03 -6.72 17.30
N LYS A 61 -10.00 -6.73 18.64
CA LYS A 61 -10.75 -7.73 19.42
C LYS A 61 -12.26 -7.69 19.15
N LYS A 62 -12.83 -6.50 19.02
CA LYS A 62 -14.27 -6.32 18.75
C LYS A 62 -14.64 -6.88 17.37
N GLU A 63 -13.85 -6.56 16.36
CA GLU A 63 -14.09 -7.05 14.98
C GLU A 63 -13.93 -8.57 14.88
N ILE A 64 -12.90 -9.14 15.49
CA ILE A 64 -12.70 -10.60 15.55
C ILE A 64 -13.90 -11.26 16.25
N LYS A 65 -14.38 -10.71 17.37
CA LYS A 65 -15.50 -11.27 18.12
C LYS A 65 -16.81 -11.19 17.34
N ASN A 66 -16.99 -10.16 16.52
CA ASN A 66 -18.23 -9.93 15.77
C ASN A 66 -18.42 -10.95 14.63
N ASN A 67 -17.41 -11.13 13.78
CA ASN A 67 -17.43 -12.14 12.74
C ASN A 67 -16.01 -12.55 12.29
N THR A 68 -15.43 -13.50 13.00
CA THR A 68 -14.06 -13.98 12.75
C THR A 68 -13.84 -14.45 11.30
N LYS A 69 -14.79 -15.20 10.73
CA LYS A 69 -14.66 -15.76 9.37
C LYS A 69 -14.60 -14.64 8.33
N LEU A 70 -15.49 -13.66 8.44
CA LEU A 70 -15.55 -12.53 7.51
C LEU A 70 -14.29 -11.66 7.65
N PHE A 71 -13.86 -11.40 8.87
CA PHE A 71 -12.64 -10.65 9.16
C PHE A 71 -11.41 -11.30 8.53
N ILE A 72 -11.21 -12.60 8.74
CA ILE A 72 -10.09 -13.36 8.14
C ILE A 72 -10.19 -13.37 6.61
N LYS A 73 -11.37 -13.55 6.05
CA LYS A 73 -11.57 -13.51 4.59
C LYS A 73 -11.11 -12.19 3.98
N TYR A 74 -11.48 -11.06 4.58
CA TYR A 74 -11.05 -9.74 4.11
C TYR A 74 -9.55 -9.52 4.29
N LEU A 75 -8.96 -9.95 5.41
CA LEU A 75 -7.51 -9.86 5.63
C LEU A 75 -6.74 -10.64 4.56
N ILE A 76 -7.15 -11.88 4.27
CA ILE A 76 -6.50 -12.70 3.24
C ILE A 76 -6.65 -12.03 1.87
N PHE A 77 -7.86 -11.60 1.53
CA PHE A 77 -8.11 -10.94 0.24
C PHE A 77 -7.26 -9.67 0.06
N MET A 78 -7.23 -8.81 1.06
CA MET A 78 -6.40 -7.59 1.06
C MET A 78 -4.90 -7.93 0.99
N GLY A 79 -4.45 -8.90 1.78
CA GLY A 79 -3.05 -9.33 1.79
C GLY A 79 -2.59 -9.90 0.45
N VAL A 80 -3.39 -10.77 -0.16
CA VAL A 80 -3.09 -11.35 -1.49
C VAL A 80 -3.10 -10.27 -2.57
N SER A 81 -4.09 -9.38 -2.56
CA SER A 81 -4.16 -8.27 -3.55
C SER A 81 -2.97 -7.33 -3.44
N LEU A 82 -2.59 -6.97 -2.21
CA LEU A 82 -1.42 -6.12 -1.94
C LEU A 82 -0.12 -6.82 -2.38
N PHE A 83 0.04 -8.10 -2.05
CA PHE A 83 1.20 -8.88 -2.45
C PHE A 83 1.34 -8.94 -3.98
N LEU A 84 0.27 -9.28 -4.69
CA LEU A 84 0.29 -9.35 -6.15
C LEU A 84 0.61 -8.00 -6.78
N GLY A 85 -0.04 -6.92 -6.33
CA GLY A 85 0.19 -5.58 -6.86
C GLY A 85 1.62 -5.11 -6.65
N THR A 86 2.15 -5.27 -5.45
CA THR A 86 3.52 -4.83 -5.12
C THR A 86 4.59 -5.75 -5.74
N PHE A 87 4.33 -7.04 -5.85
CA PHE A 87 5.24 -7.97 -6.52
C PHE A 87 5.36 -7.68 -8.02
N LEU A 88 4.22 -7.48 -8.70
CA LEU A 88 4.21 -7.13 -10.12
C LEU A 88 4.87 -5.78 -10.38
N GLN A 89 4.62 -4.78 -9.53
CA GLN A 89 5.28 -3.49 -9.61
C GLN A 89 6.79 -3.61 -9.44
N GLN A 90 7.23 -4.41 -8.47
CA GLN A 90 8.65 -4.62 -8.19
C GLN A 90 9.34 -5.40 -9.32
N ALA A 91 8.66 -6.39 -9.89
CA ALA A 91 9.16 -7.13 -11.05
C ALA A 91 9.25 -6.24 -12.30
N ALA A 92 8.29 -5.32 -12.49
CA ALA A 92 8.32 -4.40 -13.62
C ALA A 92 9.54 -3.48 -13.61
N LEU A 93 10.06 -3.09 -12.45
CA LEU A 93 11.28 -2.27 -12.34
C LEU A 93 12.52 -2.95 -12.95
N GLN A 94 12.54 -4.28 -13.07
CA GLN A 94 13.64 -4.98 -13.76
C GLN A 94 13.59 -4.85 -15.29
N TYR A 95 12.44 -4.48 -15.86
CA TYR A 95 12.21 -4.45 -17.31
C TYR A 95 11.95 -3.04 -17.84
N THR A 96 11.81 -2.04 -16.96
CA THR A 96 11.54 -0.66 -17.35
C THR A 96 12.28 0.31 -16.43
N ASN A 97 12.42 1.56 -16.86
CA ASN A 97 13.05 2.57 -16.02
C ASN A 97 12.08 3.05 -14.91
N ILE A 98 12.65 3.60 -13.84
CA ILE A 98 11.95 4.08 -12.65
C ILE A 98 10.82 5.06 -13.01
N ALA A 99 11.08 5.98 -13.96
CA ALA A 99 10.12 7.01 -14.34
C ALA A 99 8.85 6.40 -14.96
N ASN A 100 9.02 5.41 -15.84
CA ASN A 100 7.88 4.71 -16.44
C ASN A 100 7.10 3.89 -15.40
N ALA A 101 7.79 3.15 -14.52
CA ALA A 101 7.15 2.38 -13.47
C ALA A 101 6.34 3.28 -12.52
N ALA A 102 6.91 4.41 -12.11
CA ALA A 102 6.24 5.40 -11.28
C ALA A 102 5.02 6.01 -11.99
N PHE A 103 5.16 6.37 -13.27
CA PHE A 103 4.07 6.94 -14.08
C PHE A 103 2.90 5.96 -14.20
N PHE A 104 3.16 4.71 -14.57
CA PHE A 104 2.10 3.70 -14.66
C PHE A 104 1.47 3.39 -13.30
N THR A 105 2.23 3.43 -12.23
CA THR A 105 1.67 3.25 -10.89
C THR A 105 0.65 4.33 -10.56
N VAL A 106 0.89 5.59 -10.92
CA VAL A 106 -0.06 6.70 -10.63
C VAL A 106 -1.41 6.52 -11.35
N PHE A 107 -1.50 5.71 -12.40
CA PHE A 107 -2.77 5.44 -13.08
C PHE A 107 -3.86 4.84 -12.18
N TYR A 108 -3.52 4.22 -11.06
CA TYR A 108 -4.56 3.75 -10.13
C TYR A 108 -5.42 4.92 -9.59
N VAL A 109 -4.87 6.14 -9.52
CA VAL A 109 -5.59 7.31 -8.98
C VAL A 109 -6.86 7.63 -9.78
N PRO A 110 -6.83 7.76 -11.12
CA PRO A 110 -8.06 7.92 -11.91
C PRO A 110 -8.86 6.61 -12.07
N PHE A 111 -8.21 5.44 -12.08
CA PHE A 111 -8.92 4.18 -12.27
C PHE A 111 -9.81 3.80 -11.09
N VAL A 112 -9.39 4.07 -9.86
CA VAL A 112 -10.19 3.72 -8.66
C VAL A 112 -11.57 4.41 -8.67
N PRO A 113 -11.70 5.74 -8.87
CA PRO A 113 -13.01 6.39 -8.98
C PRO A 113 -13.86 5.87 -10.13
N ILE A 114 -13.24 5.59 -11.29
CA ILE A 114 -13.95 5.04 -12.47
C ILE A 114 -14.54 3.67 -12.15
N ILE A 115 -13.73 2.77 -11.55
CA ILE A 115 -14.17 1.43 -11.17
C ILE A 115 -15.28 1.51 -10.11
N LEU A 116 -15.14 2.36 -9.11
CA LEU A 116 -16.18 2.58 -8.10
C LEU A 116 -17.49 3.09 -8.73
N PHE A 117 -17.40 4.02 -9.67
CA PHE A 117 -18.59 4.51 -10.40
C PHE A 117 -19.28 3.40 -11.19
N ILE A 118 -18.50 2.53 -11.88
CA ILE A 118 -19.06 1.43 -12.69
C ILE A 118 -19.70 0.36 -11.80
N ILE A 119 -19.03 -0.04 -10.70
CA ILE A 119 -19.48 -1.16 -9.86
C ILE A 119 -20.59 -0.73 -8.90
N TYR A 120 -20.41 0.41 -8.21
CA TYR A 120 -21.31 0.84 -7.14
C TYR A 120 -22.29 1.93 -7.59
N LYS A 121 -22.12 2.50 -8.79
CA LYS A 121 -22.91 3.64 -9.31
C LYS A 121 -22.91 4.86 -8.36
N GLU A 122 -21.94 4.95 -7.49
CA GLU A 122 -21.78 6.09 -6.59
C GLU A 122 -21.31 7.32 -7.37
N LYS A 123 -21.96 8.46 -7.13
CA LYS A 123 -21.53 9.74 -7.71
C LYS A 123 -20.24 10.17 -7.02
N VAL A 124 -19.19 10.36 -7.79
CA VAL A 124 -17.94 10.93 -7.30
C VAL A 124 -18.19 12.40 -7.00
N HIS A 125 -18.15 12.79 -5.73
CA HIS A 125 -18.15 14.19 -5.31
C HIS A 125 -16.70 14.72 -5.39
N TRP A 126 -16.53 15.69 -6.28
CA TRP A 126 -15.25 16.41 -6.45
C TRP A 126 -15.04 17.46 -5.35
#